data_58f247e68d787744260d82af36354a8e
#
_entry.id   58f247e68d787744260d82af36354a8e
#
_cell.length_a   1.000
_cell.length_b   1.000
_cell.length_c   1.000
_cell.angle_alpha   90.00
_cell.angle_beta   90.00
_cell.angle_gamma   90.00
#
_symmetry.space_group_name_H-M   'P 1'
#
loop_
_entity.id
_entity.type
_entity.pdbx_description
1 polymer ?
#
loop_
_entity_poly.entity_id
_entity_poly.type
_entity_poly.pdbx_seq_one_letter_code
_entity_poly.pdbx_strand_id
1 'polypeptide(L)'
;VQRKVPQLSLGQVWNGPELPPAAKDWAEDPSVSALVEEVAARRLQIADAQKKISDFAASLPAEQLAPKMTMLVQGMFDHMDAERSHVISGISRYAHKQLEMAAALRKQASDVDQLRAKPDADQDEVERRTDQLNFATRIFNERVQSLTYVCDVPTIIEQRLYQLSKTVSETLAAKK
;
A
#
# COMPACT_ATOMS: atom_id res chain seq x y z
N VAL A 1 16.33 -2.93 12.91
CA VAL A 1 15.24 -2.44 13.75
C VAL A 1 14.05 -2.22 12.84
N GLN A 2 13.12 -3.20 12.79
CA GLN A 2 11.84 -3.05 12.10
C GLN A 2 11.04 -1.99 12.89
N ARG A 3 10.94 -0.76 12.38
CA ARG A 3 9.89 0.15 12.83
C ARG A 3 8.57 -0.52 12.50
N LYS A 4 7.80 -0.89 13.51
CA LYS A 4 6.40 -1.29 13.31
C LYS A 4 5.72 -0.14 12.59
N VAL A 5 5.22 -0.38 11.38
CA VAL A 5 4.38 0.59 10.69
C VAL A 5 3.08 0.69 11.50
N PRO A 6 2.70 1.88 11.99
CA PRO A 6 1.51 2.02 12.81
C PRO A 6 0.27 1.54 12.08
N GLN A 7 -0.64 0.91 12.81
CA GLN A 7 -1.98 0.63 12.27
C GLN A 7 -2.71 1.96 12.06
N LEU A 8 -3.43 2.05 10.96
CA LEU A 8 -4.28 3.18 10.68
C LEU A 8 -5.52 3.11 11.57
N SER A 9 -5.92 4.23 12.14
CA SER A 9 -7.18 4.32 12.90
C SER A 9 -8.16 5.24 12.18
N LEU A 10 -9.44 4.95 12.33
CA LEU A 10 -10.50 5.76 11.72
C LEU A 10 -10.39 7.23 12.12
N GLY A 11 -10.06 7.53 13.38
CA GLY A 11 -9.91 8.90 13.87
C GLY A 11 -8.74 9.70 13.26
N GLN A 12 -7.82 9.05 12.55
CA GLN A 12 -6.75 9.74 11.82
C GLN A 12 -7.22 10.25 10.44
N VAL A 13 -8.25 9.66 9.89
CA VAL A 13 -8.74 9.95 8.53
C VAL A 13 -10.16 10.50 8.49
N TRP A 14 -10.90 10.40 9.59
CA TRP A 14 -12.28 10.84 9.72
C TRP A 14 -12.45 11.87 10.83
N ASN A 15 -13.01 13.03 10.49
CA ASN A 15 -13.30 14.13 11.41
C ASN A 15 -14.79 14.53 11.41
N GLY A 16 -15.65 13.71 10.80
CA GLY A 16 -17.09 13.92 10.78
C GLY A 16 -17.79 13.37 12.04
N PRO A 17 -19.10 13.20 11.98
CA PRO A 17 -19.88 12.63 13.09
C PRO A 17 -19.45 11.19 13.39
N GLU A 18 -19.70 10.74 14.63
CA GLU A 18 -19.47 9.35 15.02
C GLU A 18 -20.19 8.38 14.08
N LEU A 19 -19.51 7.34 13.65
CA LEU A 19 -20.10 6.34 12.77
C LEU A 19 -21.02 5.42 13.58
N PRO A 20 -22.29 5.29 13.19
CA PRO A 20 -23.21 4.38 13.86
C PRO A 20 -22.79 2.92 13.66
N PRO A 21 -23.17 1.99 14.56
CA PRO A 21 -22.87 0.57 14.41
C PRO A 21 -23.29 -0.02 13.06
N ALA A 22 -24.43 0.41 12.52
CA ALA A 22 -24.95 0.00 11.22
C ALA A 22 -24.03 0.41 10.03
N ALA A 23 -23.09 1.32 10.21
CA ALA A 23 -22.11 1.64 9.16
C ALA A 23 -21.23 0.45 8.81
N LYS A 24 -21.06 -0.52 9.71
CA LYS A 24 -20.28 -1.75 9.49
C LYS A 24 -20.93 -2.69 8.46
N ASP A 25 -22.23 -2.56 8.23
CA ASP A 25 -22.98 -3.39 7.29
C ASP A 25 -22.90 -2.84 5.85
N TRP A 26 -21.91 -1.96 5.58
CA TRP A 26 -21.74 -1.30 4.30
C TRP A 26 -21.63 -2.26 3.10
N ALA A 27 -21.07 -3.44 3.31
CA ALA A 27 -20.91 -4.46 2.28
C ALA A 27 -22.26 -5.09 1.85
N GLU A 28 -23.29 -5.01 2.69
CA GLU A 28 -24.64 -5.49 2.42
C GLU A 28 -25.45 -4.50 1.57
N ASP A 29 -25.03 -3.23 1.51
CA ASP A 29 -25.64 -2.23 0.63
C ASP A 29 -24.93 -2.21 -0.74
N PRO A 30 -25.57 -2.72 -1.83
CA PRO A 30 -24.93 -2.82 -3.13
C PRO A 30 -24.49 -1.47 -3.70
N SER A 31 -25.22 -0.40 -3.41
CA SER A 31 -24.90 0.94 -3.91
C SER A 31 -23.66 1.53 -3.23
N VAL A 32 -23.53 1.30 -1.93
CA VAL A 32 -22.35 1.72 -1.15
C VAL A 32 -21.15 0.85 -1.48
N SER A 33 -21.32 -0.47 -1.50
CA SER A 33 -20.25 -1.42 -1.80
C SER A 33 -19.62 -1.18 -3.17
N ALA A 34 -20.45 -1.00 -4.22
CA ALA A 34 -19.94 -0.67 -5.56
C ALA A 34 -19.18 0.64 -5.59
N LEU A 35 -19.68 1.68 -4.90
CA LEU A 35 -19.00 2.97 -4.83
C LEU A 35 -17.67 2.87 -4.08
N VAL A 36 -17.59 2.13 -2.97
CA VAL A 36 -16.36 1.88 -2.22
C VAL A 36 -15.29 1.30 -3.14
N GLU A 37 -15.60 0.23 -3.87
CA GLU A 37 -14.64 -0.41 -4.79
C GLU A 37 -14.15 0.57 -5.86
N GLU A 38 -15.07 1.38 -6.40
CA GLU A 38 -14.75 2.31 -7.47
C GLU A 38 -13.87 3.46 -6.99
N VAL A 39 -14.23 4.13 -5.87
CA VAL A 39 -13.47 5.29 -5.38
C VAL A 39 -12.17 4.91 -4.68
N ALA A 40 -12.07 3.72 -4.12
CA ALA A 40 -10.83 3.20 -3.54
C ALA A 40 -9.78 2.91 -4.63
N ALA A 41 -10.18 2.56 -5.84
CA ALA A 41 -9.27 2.19 -6.92
C ALA A 41 -8.27 3.32 -7.23
N ARG A 42 -6.97 3.08 -7.01
CA ARG A 42 -5.89 4.07 -7.20
C ARG A 42 -5.74 4.56 -8.64
N ARG A 43 -6.22 3.79 -9.63
CA ARG A 43 -6.24 4.20 -11.05
C ARG A 43 -7.24 5.31 -11.35
N LEU A 44 -8.28 5.47 -10.53
CA LEU A 44 -9.24 6.55 -10.66
C LEU A 44 -8.63 7.84 -10.09
N GLN A 45 -8.66 8.93 -10.86
CA GLN A 45 -8.15 10.23 -10.41
C GLN A 45 -8.93 10.69 -9.17
N ILE A 46 -8.26 11.35 -8.24
CA ILE A 46 -8.88 11.76 -6.97
C ILE A 46 -10.07 12.69 -7.18
N ALA A 47 -9.98 13.62 -8.12
CA ALA A 47 -11.06 14.54 -8.45
C ALA A 47 -12.31 13.82 -8.98
N ASP A 48 -12.12 12.76 -9.79
CA ASP A 48 -13.23 11.95 -10.32
C ASP A 48 -13.87 11.12 -9.18
N ALA A 49 -13.06 10.58 -8.29
CA ALA A 49 -13.55 9.84 -7.13
C ALA A 49 -14.37 10.76 -6.19
N GLN A 50 -13.89 11.97 -5.91
CA GLN A 50 -14.60 12.98 -5.13
C GLN A 50 -15.92 13.39 -5.78
N LYS A 51 -15.90 13.58 -7.11
CA LYS A 51 -17.13 13.86 -7.86
C LYS A 51 -18.16 12.75 -7.73
N LYS A 52 -17.74 11.49 -7.85
CA LYS A 52 -18.64 10.32 -7.67
C LYS A 52 -19.28 10.29 -6.28
N ILE A 53 -18.52 10.61 -5.23
CA ILE A 53 -19.06 10.73 -3.87
C ILE A 53 -20.11 11.82 -3.80
N SER A 54 -19.84 12.98 -4.39
CA SER A 54 -20.78 14.12 -4.41
C SER A 54 -22.04 13.81 -5.22
N ASP A 55 -21.90 13.17 -6.39
CA ASP A 55 -23.02 12.75 -7.24
C ASP A 55 -23.89 11.69 -6.51
N PHE A 56 -23.25 10.72 -5.85
CA PHE A 56 -23.96 9.74 -5.02
C PHE A 56 -24.77 10.41 -3.92
N ALA A 57 -24.16 11.32 -3.16
CA ALA A 57 -24.84 12.07 -2.12
C ALA A 57 -26.00 12.94 -2.65
N ALA A 58 -25.88 13.47 -3.88
CA ALA A 58 -26.93 14.24 -4.53
C ALA A 58 -28.10 13.37 -4.98
N SER A 59 -27.86 12.11 -5.28
CA SER A 59 -28.90 11.16 -5.70
C SER A 59 -29.72 10.55 -4.55
N LEU A 60 -29.25 10.73 -3.31
CA LEU A 60 -29.90 10.13 -2.12
C LEU A 60 -31.04 10.97 -1.60
N PRO A 61 -32.16 10.35 -1.15
CA PRO A 61 -33.16 11.01 -0.31
C PRO A 61 -32.53 11.52 0.99
N ALA A 62 -33.09 12.61 1.55
CA ALA A 62 -32.53 13.25 2.74
C ALA A 62 -32.36 12.31 3.93
N GLU A 63 -33.34 11.41 4.13
CA GLU A 63 -33.32 10.42 5.23
C GLU A 63 -32.25 9.32 5.03
N GLN A 64 -31.80 9.07 3.82
CA GLN A 64 -30.76 8.07 3.50
C GLN A 64 -29.35 8.66 3.43
N LEU A 65 -29.24 9.99 3.33
CA LEU A 65 -27.96 10.66 3.14
C LEU A 65 -26.96 10.31 4.24
N ALA A 66 -27.29 10.62 5.50
CA ALA A 66 -26.37 10.40 6.61
C ALA A 66 -26.04 8.90 6.83
N PRO A 67 -27.02 7.97 6.85
CA PRO A 67 -26.73 6.54 6.93
C PRO A 67 -25.80 6.03 5.83
N LYS A 68 -26.11 6.29 4.56
CA LYS A 68 -25.29 5.78 3.44
C LYS A 68 -23.92 6.43 3.36
N MET A 69 -23.79 7.71 3.67
CA MET A 69 -22.50 8.39 3.69
C MET A 69 -21.60 7.91 4.84
N THR A 70 -22.15 7.57 5.98
CA THR A 70 -21.38 6.95 7.08
C THR A 70 -20.98 5.52 6.76
N MET A 71 -21.83 4.74 6.10
CA MET A 71 -21.46 3.43 5.53
C MET A 71 -20.34 3.54 4.51
N LEU A 72 -20.37 4.55 3.63
CA LEU A 72 -19.33 4.81 2.64
C LEU A 72 -17.98 5.06 3.30
N VAL A 73 -17.92 5.87 4.36
CA VAL A 73 -16.68 6.13 5.12
C VAL A 73 -16.15 4.85 5.75
N GLN A 74 -17.01 4.08 6.41
CA GLN A 74 -16.60 2.81 7.02
C GLN A 74 -16.07 1.84 5.95
N GLY A 75 -16.79 1.71 4.84
CA GLY A 75 -16.38 0.84 3.74
C GLY A 75 -15.06 1.25 3.09
N MET A 76 -14.85 2.55 2.85
CA MET A 76 -13.57 3.05 2.35
C MET A 76 -12.43 2.77 3.33
N PHE A 77 -12.67 2.96 4.63
CA PHE A 77 -11.68 2.67 5.67
C PHE A 77 -11.31 1.19 5.67
N ASP A 78 -12.29 0.30 5.78
CA ASP A 78 -12.07 -1.14 5.87
C ASP A 78 -11.38 -1.69 4.61
N HIS A 79 -11.84 -1.28 3.42
CA HIS A 79 -11.28 -1.72 2.13
C HIS A 79 -9.84 -1.24 1.94
N MET A 80 -9.59 0.04 2.19
CA MET A 80 -8.28 0.64 1.93
C MET A 80 -7.26 0.29 3.03
N ASP A 81 -7.67 0.08 4.28
CA ASP A 81 -6.76 -0.41 5.33
C ASP A 81 -6.37 -1.87 5.10
N ALA A 82 -7.29 -2.70 4.60
CA ALA A 82 -6.97 -4.06 4.16
C ALA A 82 -5.95 -4.06 3.00
N GLU A 83 -6.14 -3.21 1.97
CA GLU A 83 -5.18 -3.05 0.87
C GLU A 83 -3.81 -2.59 1.40
N ARG A 84 -3.79 -1.56 2.26
CA ARG A 84 -2.59 -1.04 2.90
C ARG A 84 -1.84 -2.15 3.67
N SER A 85 -2.55 -2.92 4.46
CA SER A 85 -1.99 -4.03 5.24
C SER A 85 -1.37 -5.12 4.36
N HIS A 86 -2.01 -5.46 3.25
CA HIS A 86 -1.47 -6.38 2.25
C HIS A 86 -0.17 -5.86 1.62
N VAL A 87 -0.13 -4.57 1.27
CA VAL A 87 1.08 -3.92 0.72
C VAL A 87 2.22 -3.95 1.73
N ILE A 88 1.97 -3.56 2.99
CA ILE A 88 2.98 -3.57 4.07
C ILE A 88 3.53 -4.99 4.29
N SER A 89 2.66 -5.99 4.31
CA SER A 89 3.05 -7.39 4.43
C SER A 89 3.92 -7.84 3.25
N GLY A 90 3.56 -7.41 2.03
CA GLY A 90 4.35 -7.64 0.82
C GLY A 90 5.74 -7.02 0.90
N ILE A 91 5.83 -5.76 1.30
CA ILE A 91 7.09 -5.03 1.52
C ILE A 91 7.97 -5.75 2.54
N SER A 92 7.39 -6.19 3.66
CA SER A 92 8.12 -6.91 4.71
C SER A 92 8.74 -8.20 4.20
N ARG A 93 7.96 -9.02 3.47
CA ARG A 93 8.47 -10.27 2.87
C ARG A 93 9.56 -9.99 1.83
N TYR A 94 9.39 -8.97 1.02
CA TYR A 94 10.38 -8.60 0.00
C TYR A 94 11.67 -8.08 0.65
N ALA A 95 11.58 -7.23 1.66
CA ALA A 95 12.73 -6.74 2.40
C ALA A 95 13.52 -7.89 3.07
N HIS A 96 12.82 -8.88 3.63
CA HIS A 96 13.47 -10.07 4.19
C HIS A 96 14.28 -10.83 3.13
N LYS A 97 13.71 -11.07 1.96
CA LYS A 97 14.43 -11.69 0.83
C LYS A 97 15.64 -10.87 0.36
N GLN A 98 15.56 -9.54 0.43
CA GLN A 98 16.72 -8.69 0.11
C GLN A 98 17.85 -8.84 1.13
N LEU A 99 17.53 -9.00 2.43
CA LEU A 99 18.54 -9.26 3.46
C LEU A 99 19.22 -10.62 3.25
N GLU A 100 18.47 -11.66 2.91
CA GLU A 100 19.01 -12.98 2.58
C GLU A 100 19.93 -12.91 1.34
N MET A 101 19.49 -12.21 0.29
CA MET A 101 20.29 -12.03 -0.93
C MET A 101 21.58 -11.25 -0.64
N ALA A 102 21.51 -10.19 0.16
CA ALA A 102 22.71 -9.44 0.58
C ALA A 102 23.70 -10.31 1.36
N ALA A 103 23.22 -11.22 2.22
CA ALA A 103 24.07 -12.16 2.94
C ALA A 103 24.71 -13.16 1.98
N ALA A 104 23.95 -13.70 1.02
CA ALA A 104 24.46 -14.62 0.00
C ALA A 104 25.53 -13.96 -0.88
N LEU A 105 25.31 -12.73 -1.31
CA LEU A 105 26.29 -11.96 -2.12
C LEU A 105 27.59 -11.73 -1.34
N ARG A 106 27.53 -11.36 -0.07
CA ARG A 106 28.74 -11.23 0.76
C ARG A 106 29.52 -12.52 0.87
N LYS A 107 28.81 -13.65 1.03
CA LYS A 107 29.45 -14.98 1.05
C LYS A 107 30.11 -15.30 -0.31
N GLN A 108 29.38 -15.12 -1.41
CA GLN A 108 29.92 -15.35 -2.76
C GLN A 108 31.16 -14.49 -3.05
N ALA A 109 31.14 -13.19 -2.63
CA ALA A 109 32.31 -12.31 -2.78
C ALA A 109 33.52 -12.86 -2.01
N SER A 110 33.32 -13.29 -0.74
CA SER A 110 34.39 -13.91 0.05
C SER A 110 34.91 -15.20 -0.58
N ASP A 111 34.02 -16.04 -1.12
CA ASP A 111 34.40 -17.30 -1.78
C ASP A 111 35.24 -17.03 -3.05
N VAL A 112 34.90 -15.99 -3.84
CA VAL A 112 35.67 -15.56 -5.00
C VAL A 112 37.05 -15.04 -4.60
N ASP A 113 37.12 -14.21 -3.55
CA ASP A 113 38.39 -13.66 -3.05
C ASP A 113 39.32 -14.79 -2.54
N GLN A 114 38.76 -15.77 -1.81
CA GLN A 114 39.52 -16.93 -1.33
C GLN A 114 40.01 -17.80 -2.48
N LEU A 115 39.21 -18.00 -3.53
CA LEU A 115 39.61 -18.73 -4.72
C LEU A 115 40.76 -18.02 -5.44
N ARG A 116 40.64 -16.71 -5.63
CA ARG A 116 41.66 -15.86 -6.29
C ARG A 116 42.99 -15.84 -5.56
N ALA A 117 42.97 -15.97 -4.21
CA ALA A 117 44.17 -15.96 -3.38
C ALA A 117 44.98 -17.26 -3.44
N LYS A 118 44.45 -18.33 -4.03
CA LYS A 118 45.18 -19.61 -4.16
C LYS A 118 46.24 -19.49 -5.22
N PRO A 119 47.46 -20.01 -4.95
CA PRO A 119 48.59 -19.95 -5.93
C PRO A 119 48.31 -20.72 -7.23
N ASP A 120 47.50 -21.76 -7.15
CA ASP A 120 47.08 -22.66 -8.24
C ASP A 120 45.63 -22.44 -8.68
N ALA A 121 45.09 -21.24 -8.48
CA ALA A 121 43.73 -20.93 -8.86
C ALA A 121 43.50 -21.09 -10.36
N ASP A 122 42.46 -21.85 -10.69
CA ASP A 122 41.94 -21.92 -12.07
C ASP A 122 41.33 -20.56 -12.46
N GLN A 123 41.95 -19.89 -13.41
CA GLN A 123 41.58 -18.57 -13.87
C GLN A 123 40.17 -18.55 -14.50
N ASP A 124 39.81 -19.59 -15.25
CA ASP A 124 38.50 -19.73 -15.90
C ASP A 124 37.40 -19.84 -14.83
N GLU A 125 37.69 -20.58 -13.74
CA GLU A 125 36.75 -20.69 -12.60
C GLU A 125 36.62 -19.36 -11.85
N VAL A 126 37.71 -18.63 -11.64
CA VAL A 126 37.69 -17.30 -11.01
C VAL A 126 36.86 -16.32 -11.84
N GLU A 127 37.07 -16.29 -13.15
CA GLU A 127 36.34 -15.43 -14.08
C GLU A 127 34.83 -15.75 -14.03
N ARG A 128 34.47 -17.00 -14.20
CA ARG A 128 33.09 -17.48 -14.21
C ARG A 128 32.35 -17.10 -12.90
N ARG A 129 32.98 -17.30 -11.74
CA ARG A 129 32.38 -16.94 -10.44
C ARG A 129 32.28 -15.43 -10.24
N THR A 130 33.24 -14.69 -10.74
CA THR A 130 33.22 -13.23 -10.72
C THR A 130 32.05 -12.70 -11.56
N ASP A 131 31.83 -13.24 -12.74
CA ASP A 131 30.71 -12.86 -13.60
C ASP A 131 29.35 -13.18 -12.98
N GLN A 132 29.22 -14.35 -12.35
CA GLN A 132 28.03 -14.73 -11.60
C GLN A 132 27.76 -13.76 -10.44
N LEU A 133 28.78 -13.37 -9.68
CA LEU A 133 28.67 -12.41 -8.59
C LEU A 133 28.25 -11.02 -9.12
N ASN A 134 28.85 -10.56 -10.21
CA ASN A 134 28.52 -9.29 -10.85
C ASN A 134 27.06 -9.24 -11.31
N PHE A 135 26.61 -10.32 -11.97
CA PHE A 135 25.22 -10.46 -12.41
C PHE A 135 24.24 -10.44 -11.22
N ALA A 136 24.53 -11.24 -10.19
CA ALA A 136 23.69 -11.31 -8.99
C ALA A 136 23.65 -9.96 -8.23
N THR A 137 24.76 -9.23 -8.18
CA THR A 137 24.86 -7.89 -7.59
C THR A 137 24.00 -6.88 -8.37
N ARG A 138 24.01 -6.93 -9.70
CA ARG A 138 23.16 -6.08 -10.53
C ARG A 138 21.69 -6.32 -10.24
N ILE A 139 21.25 -7.59 -10.22
CA ILE A 139 19.86 -7.95 -9.88
C ILE A 139 19.47 -7.47 -8.48
N PHE A 140 20.37 -7.60 -7.50
CA PHE A 140 20.15 -7.08 -6.16
C PHE A 140 19.91 -5.57 -6.17
N ASN A 141 20.75 -4.80 -6.84
CA ASN A 141 20.64 -3.35 -6.94
C ASN A 141 19.34 -2.90 -7.62
N GLU A 142 18.94 -3.54 -8.72
CA GLU A 142 17.67 -3.27 -9.40
C GLU A 142 16.46 -3.52 -8.48
N ARG A 143 16.52 -4.58 -7.68
CA ARG A 143 15.47 -4.89 -6.69
C ARG A 143 15.44 -3.87 -5.55
N VAL A 144 16.58 -3.39 -5.07
CA VAL A 144 16.64 -2.33 -4.03
C VAL A 144 15.98 -1.05 -4.55
N GLN A 145 16.25 -0.66 -5.81
CA GLN A 145 15.61 0.51 -6.42
C GLN A 145 14.09 0.35 -6.52
N SER A 146 13.62 -0.83 -6.93
CA SER A 146 12.18 -1.11 -7.00
C SER A 146 11.47 -1.01 -5.65
N LEU A 147 12.14 -1.37 -4.55
CA LEU A 147 11.61 -1.24 -3.19
C LEU A 147 11.27 0.21 -2.82
N THR A 148 12.06 1.17 -3.27
CA THR A 148 11.86 2.59 -2.96
C THR A 148 10.47 3.04 -3.39
N TYR A 149 10.05 2.68 -4.61
CA TYR A 149 8.72 3.04 -5.13
C TYR A 149 7.57 2.35 -4.40
N VAL A 150 7.76 1.08 -4.00
CA VAL A 150 6.71 0.32 -3.33
C VAL A 150 6.52 0.79 -1.89
N CYS A 151 7.57 1.28 -1.24
CA CYS A 151 7.50 1.78 0.14
C CYS A 151 6.61 3.02 0.30
N ASP A 152 6.36 3.78 -0.76
CA ASP A 152 5.49 4.96 -0.72
C ASP A 152 3.99 4.60 -0.84
N VAL A 153 3.68 3.40 -1.32
CA VAL A 153 2.29 2.98 -1.59
C VAL A 153 1.38 3.05 -0.36
N PRO A 154 1.77 2.60 0.84
CA PRO A 154 0.95 2.75 2.05
C PRO A 154 0.57 4.20 2.34
N THR A 155 1.50 5.14 2.19
CA THR A 155 1.25 6.57 2.38
C THR A 155 0.31 7.13 1.32
N ILE A 156 0.43 6.69 0.07
CA ILE A 156 -0.48 7.07 -1.02
C ILE A 156 -1.91 6.60 -0.71
N ILE A 157 -2.08 5.39 -0.19
CA ILE A 157 -3.39 4.85 0.22
C ILE A 157 -3.97 5.70 1.36
N GLU A 158 -3.20 6.01 2.39
CA GLU A 158 -3.64 6.84 3.52
C GLU A 158 -4.06 8.24 3.08
N GLN A 159 -3.26 8.89 2.24
CA GLN A 159 -3.57 10.22 1.71
C GLN A 159 -4.85 10.21 0.88
N ARG A 160 -5.04 9.19 0.05
CA ARG A 160 -6.28 9.03 -0.73
C ARG A 160 -7.48 8.86 0.19
N LEU A 161 -7.40 7.96 1.18
CA LEU A 161 -8.48 7.72 2.13
C LEU A 161 -8.84 9.00 2.88
N TYR A 162 -7.85 9.75 3.36
CA TYR A 162 -8.07 11.04 4.01
C TYR A 162 -8.83 12.03 3.11
N GLN A 163 -8.42 12.17 1.85
CA GLN A 163 -9.05 13.10 0.90
C GLN A 163 -10.50 12.70 0.59
N LEU A 164 -10.78 11.41 0.41
CA LEU A 164 -12.14 10.91 0.17
C LEU A 164 -13.02 11.07 1.42
N SER A 165 -12.52 10.74 2.59
CA SER A 165 -13.24 10.92 3.86
C SER A 165 -13.54 12.39 4.14
N LYS A 166 -12.60 13.29 3.82
CA LYS A 166 -12.81 14.73 3.91
C LYS A 166 -13.97 15.18 3.01
N THR A 167 -14.02 14.69 1.77
CA THR A 167 -15.13 15.00 0.85
C THR A 167 -16.48 14.57 1.41
N VAL A 168 -16.55 13.38 2.03
CA VAL A 168 -17.79 12.93 2.71
C VAL A 168 -18.18 13.87 3.84
N SER A 169 -17.21 14.23 4.69
CA SER A 169 -17.46 15.15 5.83
C SER A 169 -17.99 16.52 5.37
N GLU A 170 -17.35 17.10 4.33
CA GLU A 170 -17.78 18.39 3.75
C GLU A 170 -19.18 18.30 3.12
N THR A 171 -19.47 17.19 2.44
CA THR A 171 -20.80 16.96 1.83
C THR A 171 -21.90 16.84 2.90
N LEU A 172 -21.63 16.14 3.99
CA LEU A 172 -22.56 16.03 5.11
C LEU A 172 -22.76 17.38 5.83
N ALA A 173 -21.72 18.20 5.95
CA ALA A 173 -21.81 19.52 6.55
C ALA A 173 -22.61 20.52 5.71
N ALA A 174 -22.49 20.45 4.39
CA ALA A 174 -23.17 21.37 3.45
C ALA A 174 -24.68 21.12 3.34
N LYS A 175 -25.18 19.96 3.77
CA LYS A 175 -26.58 19.57 3.69
C LYS A 175 -27.32 19.60 5.04
N LYS A 176 -26.67 20.12 6.08
CA LYS A 176 -27.29 20.47 7.37
C LYS A 176 -27.93 21.85 7.30
#